data_3aa40164ce921022ff9ee186ebe3f2c5
#
_entry.id   3aa40164ce921022ff9ee186ebe3f2c5
#
_cell.length_a   1.000
_cell.length_b   1.000
_cell.length_c   1.000
_cell.angle_alpha   90.00
_cell.angle_beta   90.00
_cell.angle_gamma   90.00
#
_symmetry.space_group_name_H-M   'P 1'
#
loop_
_entity.id
_entity.type
_entity.pdbx_description
1 polymer ?
#
loop_
_entity_poly.entity_id
_entity_poly.type
_entity_poly.pdbx_seq_one_letter_code
_entity_poly.pdbx_strand_id
1 'polypeptide(L)'
;MDDTLGGNLIPDNQQMRAGYVQLPRADELNPKKYVETRLFQTDSIVSSNITYGYMGSMLNDTLGHRSAGFLSQMVNYYKVDSGYFGYMPIFDSAQILLKVTSFGRDSVTEQSFAVYEVVSNKYLTEKPIAPNKSQRDSTFYLNFDPVAEGVYNPDEPLFTFTLGGEGKYPSTTSAVTLEPTEAGKKYIRRLMLQEGEYAGDYSIYSADSLKYWVEAFKGLYIAPNPEKPLTEYGKGTIFATELTYSGLSVYGRNRVKDDPSLIKDTIGMVYYFYEDGAEFGNVSVNNVKHGYEEATIARRINIEEARETAENRPENPLVYVEGMGGVVTEMTFSPEFFAELEAEIAKGNADGKNFKTLAFSQVRMSIYFNDSDYEWEKIADGTAGDILRMTDQMNAYPTRLGMYTNYKTLTPISDYAYVYEQNYGSSVTLAYNGKINRSRGCYVMDITGYMQQLWNSYMEAKADAGGEVANIDWDKVKNRSVYIGPEAYSLYTTSFGVLQGMPTQAGTAEPNNAPIRFSMAYNLIK
;
A
#
# COMPACT_ATOMS: atom_id res chain seq x y z
N MET A 1 -15.71 23.57 -50.45
CA MET A 1 -14.41 23.35 -51.14
C MET A 1 -13.54 22.64 -50.12
N ASP A 2 -13.10 21.45 -50.45
CA ASP A 2 -12.21 20.69 -49.59
C ASP A 2 -10.79 21.18 -49.84
N ASP A 3 -10.31 22.08 -48.99
CA ASP A 3 -9.05 22.80 -49.17
C ASP A 3 -7.81 22.02 -48.70
N THR A 4 -7.86 20.71 -48.65
CA THR A 4 -6.68 19.88 -48.43
C THR A 4 -5.91 19.70 -49.73
N LEU A 5 -4.87 20.53 -49.90
CA LEU A 5 -3.91 20.42 -51.03
C LEU A 5 -3.41 18.95 -51.09
N GLY A 6 -3.79 18.22 -52.15
CA GLY A 6 -3.41 16.82 -52.34
C GLY A 6 -4.38 15.78 -51.79
N GLY A 7 -5.52 16.17 -51.18
CA GLY A 7 -6.52 15.22 -50.66
C GLY A 7 -7.07 14.25 -51.70
N ASN A 8 -7.11 14.66 -52.98
CA ASN A 8 -7.54 13.80 -54.10
C ASN A 8 -6.44 12.83 -54.60
N LEU A 9 -5.21 12.94 -54.09
CA LEU A 9 -4.10 12.03 -54.44
C LEU A 9 -3.94 10.87 -53.46
N ILE A 10 -4.61 10.95 -52.30
CA ILE A 10 -4.60 9.88 -51.33
C ILE A 10 -5.73 8.90 -51.66
N PRO A 11 -5.43 7.61 -51.87
CA PRO A 11 -6.48 6.59 -52.09
C PRO A 11 -7.53 6.66 -50.99
N ASP A 12 -8.80 6.48 -51.34
CA ASP A 12 -9.93 6.61 -50.41
C ASP A 12 -9.81 5.70 -49.16
N ASN A 13 -9.14 4.56 -49.29
CA ASN A 13 -8.86 3.64 -48.18
C ASN A 13 -7.74 4.08 -47.23
N GLN A 14 -6.99 5.15 -47.60
CA GLN A 14 -5.91 5.73 -46.78
C GLN A 14 -6.28 7.10 -46.22
N GLN A 15 -7.50 7.58 -46.44
CA GLN A 15 -7.96 8.85 -45.86
C GLN A 15 -8.21 8.67 -44.38
N MET A 16 -7.57 9.50 -43.57
CA MET A 16 -7.79 9.64 -42.15
C MET A 16 -8.32 11.04 -41.85
N ARG A 17 -9.17 11.14 -40.82
CA ARG A 17 -9.65 12.44 -40.34
C ARG A 17 -9.33 12.54 -38.85
N ALA A 18 -8.53 13.53 -38.51
CA ALA A 18 -8.22 13.81 -37.09
C ALA A 18 -9.44 14.46 -36.41
N GLY A 19 -9.63 14.09 -35.15
CA GLY A 19 -10.65 14.64 -34.27
C GLY A 19 -10.16 14.79 -32.84
N TYR A 20 -10.94 15.51 -32.06
CA TYR A 20 -10.74 15.68 -30.64
C TYR A 20 -12.08 15.68 -29.92
N VAL A 21 -12.16 14.97 -28.82
CA VAL A 21 -13.33 14.97 -27.93
C VAL A 21 -12.87 15.01 -26.47
N GLN A 22 -13.60 15.78 -25.67
CA GLN A 22 -13.46 15.78 -24.22
C GLN A 22 -14.75 15.26 -23.59
N LEU A 23 -14.64 14.35 -22.65
CA LEU A 23 -15.77 13.80 -21.88
C LEU A 23 -15.50 14.00 -20.38
N PRO A 24 -16.46 14.55 -19.59
CA PRO A 24 -17.67 15.22 -20.06
C PRO A 24 -17.36 16.41 -20.97
N ARG A 25 -18.30 16.78 -21.84
CA ARG A 25 -18.17 17.97 -22.71
C ARG A 25 -18.21 19.23 -21.85
N ALA A 26 -17.50 20.29 -22.27
CA ALA A 26 -17.38 21.53 -21.49
C ALA A 26 -18.74 22.26 -21.32
N ASP A 27 -19.64 22.06 -22.26
CA ASP A 27 -21.00 22.64 -22.30
C ASP A 27 -22.08 21.72 -21.73
N GLU A 28 -21.70 20.55 -21.19
CA GLU A 28 -22.62 19.57 -20.64
C GLU A 28 -22.97 19.95 -19.20
N LEU A 29 -24.11 20.62 -19.01
CA LEU A 29 -24.62 21.02 -17.68
C LEU A 29 -24.95 19.83 -16.78
N ASN A 30 -25.29 18.69 -17.39
CA ASN A 30 -25.60 17.44 -16.70
C ASN A 30 -24.78 16.31 -17.34
N PRO A 31 -23.53 16.10 -16.91
CA PRO A 31 -22.67 15.10 -17.54
C PRO A 31 -23.29 13.71 -17.46
N LYS A 32 -23.25 13.00 -18.58
CA LYS A 32 -23.58 11.59 -18.62
C LYS A 32 -22.60 10.82 -17.74
N LYS A 33 -23.03 9.67 -17.30
CA LYS A 33 -22.21 8.79 -16.50
C LYS A 33 -21.29 7.96 -17.40
N TYR A 34 -20.09 8.50 -17.67
CA TYR A 34 -19.12 7.85 -18.55
C TYR A 34 -18.35 6.73 -17.90
N VAL A 35 -18.21 6.76 -16.59
CA VAL A 35 -17.63 5.70 -15.78
C VAL A 35 -18.42 5.54 -14.48
N GLU A 36 -18.39 4.35 -13.94
CA GLU A 36 -18.88 4.01 -12.61
C GLU A 36 -17.69 3.79 -11.70
N THR A 37 -17.74 4.32 -10.50
CA THR A 37 -16.70 4.15 -9.49
C THR A 37 -17.26 3.42 -8.28
N ARG A 38 -16.50 2.46 -7.76
CA ARG A 38 -16.85 1.64 -6.59
C ARG A 38 -15.63 1.48 -5.70
N LEU A 39 -15.85 1.38 -4.40
CA LEU A 39 -14.78 1.04 -3.47
C LEU A 39 -14.32 -0.40 -3.69
N PHE A 40 -13.04 -0.63 -3.51
CA PHE A 40 -12.44 -1.96 -3.56
C PHE A 40 -11.36 -2.09 -2.48
N GLN A 41 -11.37 -3.20 -1.76
CA GLN A 41 -10.26 -3.57 -0.89
C GLN A 41 -9.76 -4.96 -1.27
N THR A 42 -8.44 -5.10 -1.38
CA THR A 42 -7.83 -6.41 -1.55
C THR A 42 -7.27 -6.91 -0.21
N ASP A 43 -7.37 -8.20 -0.01
CA ASP A 43 -6.70 -8.97 1.05
C ASP A 43 -5.38 -9.58 0.59
N SER A 44 -4.96 -9.27 -0.64
CA SER A 44 -3.86 -9.94 -1.34
C SER A 44 -2.60 -9.08 -1.50
N ILE A 45 -2.44 -8.00 -0.72
CA ILE A 45 -1.18 -7.25 -0.68
C ILE A 45 -0.15 -8.07 0.08
N VAL A 46 0.86 -8.54 -0.65
CA VAL A 46 1.90 -9.41 -0.12
C VAL A 46 2.71 -8.71 0.96
N SER A 47 2.89 -9.38 2.07
CA SER A 47 3.67 -8.92 3.23
C SER A 47 4.76 -9.92 3.63
N SER A 48 5.18 -10.78 2.72
CA SER A 48 6.31 -11.69 2.92
C SER A 48 7.61 -11.07 2.45
N ASN A 49 8.73 -11.50 3.02
CA ASN A 49 10.07 -11.05 2.62
C ASN A 49 10.25 -9.53 2.74
N ILE A 50 9.72 -8.97 3.80
CA ILE A 50 9.80 -7.54 4.07
C ILE A 50 11.22 -7.16 4.49
N THR A 51 11.68 -6.01 3.99
CA THR A 51 12.94 -5.38 4.41
C THR A 51 12.70 -4.44 5.60
N TYR A 52 11.48 -3.93 5.72
CA TYR A 52 11.07 -2.99 6.75
C TYR A 52 9.89 -3.54 7.55
N GLY A 53 10.03 -3.60 8.87
CA GLY A 53 8.93 -3.86 9.80
C GLY A 53 8.15 -2.57 10.07
N TYR A 54 6.81 -2.62 10.01
CA TYR A 54 5.94 -1.47 10.28
C TYR A 54 5.36 -1.54 11.68
N MET A 55 5.40 -0.41 12.38
CA MET A 55 4.81 -0.30 13.72
C MET A 55 4.32 1.11 14.00
N GLY A 56 3.19 1.24 14.65
CA GLY A 56 2.62 2.52 15.04
C GLY A 56 1.14 2.65 14.77
N SER A 57 0.59 3.78 15.15
CA SER A 57 -0.81 4.15 14.98
C SER A 57 -0.93 5.55 14.43
N MET A 58 -1.97 5.76 13.64
CA MET A 58 -2.41 7.08 13.14
C MET A 58 -3.93 7.18 13.33
N LEU A 59 -4.40 8.31 13.81
CA LEU A 59 -5.82 8.60 13.90
C LEU A 59 -6.15 9.83 13.07
N ASN A 60 -7.06 9.66 12.10
CA ASN A 60 -7.36 10.65 11.08
C ASN A 60 -8.87 10.83 10.92
N ASP A 61 -9.32 12.07 10.71
CA ASP A 61 -10.75 12.40 10.54
C ASP A 61 -11.40 11.68 9.35
N THR A 62 -10.65 11.46 8.28
CA THR A 62 -11.14 10.89 7.02
C THR A 62 -11.11 9.36 7.02
N LEU A 63 -10.01 8.78 7.51
CA LEU A 63 -9.75 7.33 7.43
C LEU A 63 -9.97 6.61 8.75
N GLY A 64 -10.23 7.34 9.84
CA GLY A 64 -10.30 6.75 11.16
C GLY A 64 -8.94 6.30 11.67
N HIS A 65 -8.91 5.17 12.36
CA HIS A 65 -7.70 4.60 12.95
C HIS A 65 -6.98 3.67 11.98
N ARG A 66 -5.68 3.84 11.87
CA ARG A 66 -4.81 2.91 11.15
C ARG A 66 -3.67 2.51 12.07
N SER A 67 -3.46 1.21 12.23
CA SER A 67 -2.38 0.68 13.04
C SER A 67 -1.58 -0.36 12.27
N ALA A 68 -0.30 -0.43 12.56
CA ALA A 68 0.61 -1.39 11.99
C ALA A 68 1.43 -2.09 13.09
N GLY A 69 1.69 -3.36 12.89
CA GLY A 69 2.62 -4.16 13.65
C GLY A 69 3.40 -5.08 12.72
N PHE A 70 4.45 -5.68 13.20
CA PHE A 70 5.19 -6.67 12.43
C PHE A 70 5.61 -7.86 13.30
N LEU A 71 5.60 -9.02 12.67
CA LEU A 71 6.23 -10.24 13.16
C LEU A 71 7.61 -10.34 12.54
N SER A 72 8.61 -10.72 13.33
CA SER A 72 9.91 -11.14 12.80
C SER A 72 10.48 -12.28 13.59
N GLN A 73 10.97 -13.30 12.90
CA GLN A 73 11.84 -14.29 13.50
C GLN A 73 13.13 -13.63 13.97
N MET A 74 13.81 -14.27 14.88
CA MET A 74 15.12 -13.85 15.38
C MET A 74 16.15 -14.92 15.09
N VAL A 75 17.33 -14.51 14.69
CA VAL A 75 18.47 -15.40 14.52
C VAL A 75 19.61 -14.98 15.44
N ASN A 76 20.25 -15.98 16.03
CA ASN A 76 21.48 -15.77 16.76
C ASN A 76 22.67 -15.92 15.80
N TYR A 77 23.41 -14.85 15.62
CA TYR A 77 24.59 -14.83 14.74
C TYR A 77 25.83 -15.39 15.41
N TYR A 78 25.93 -15.25 16.73
CA TYR A 78 27.14 -15.61 17.44
C TYR A 78 27.07 -17.05 17.93
N LYS A 79 28.15 -17.79 17.70
CA LYS A 79 28.34 -19.07 18.35
C LYS A 79 28.47 -18.84 19.85
N VAL A 80 27.65 -19.52 20.63
CA VAL A 80 27.68 -19.47 22.08
C VAL A 80 28.33 -20.74 22.60
N ASP A 81 29.51 -20.59 23.18
CA ASP A 81 30.25 -21.72 23.75
C ASP A 81 29.61 -22.22 25.06
N SER A 82 29.81 -23.49 25.36
CA SER A 82 29.36 -24.06 26.61
C SER A 82 29.87 -23.27 27.82
N GLY A 83 28.97 -22.88 28.68
CA GLY A 83 29.29 -22.06 29.85
C GLY A 83 29.28 -20.57 29.62
N TYR A 84 28.95 -20.07 28.43
CA TYR A 84 28.90 -18.63 28.14
C TYR A 84 28.07 -17.84 29.15
N PHE A 85 26.89 -18.32 29.51
CA PHE A 85 26.05 -17.66 30.50
C PHE A 85 26.56 -17.83 31.94
N GLY A 86 27.52 -18.72 32.16
CA GLY A 86 28.20 -18.90 33.44
C GLY A 86 27.31 -19.51 34.52
N TYR A 87 27.71 -19.29 35.78
CA TYR A 87 27.02 -19.79 36.96
C TYR A 87 25.98 -18.77 37.44
N MET A 88 24.73 -19.18 37.62
CA MET A 88 23.62 -18.36 38.10
C MET A 88 23.55 -17.00 37.34
N PRO A 89 23.28 -17.01 36.06
CA PRO A 89 23.16 -15.76 35.30
C PRO A 89 22.00 -14.91 35.83
N ILE A 90 22.23 -13.58 35.81
CA ILE A 90 21.28 -12.57 36.27
C ILE A 90 20.96 -11.67 35.09
N PHE A 91 19.68 -11.53 34.78
CA PHE A 91 19.20 -10.56 33.81
C PHE A 91 19.33 -9.14 34.36
N ASP A 92 19.93 -8.23 33.59
CA ASP A 92 20.08 -6.81 33.95
C ASP A 92 19.15 -5.93 33.12
N SER A 93 19.21 -6.03 31.79
CA SER A 93 18.41 -5.19 30.89
C SER A 93 18.21 -5.83 29.52
N ALA A 94 17.17 -5.40 28.83
CA ALA A 94 16.95 -5.71 27.43
C ALA A 94 16.77 -4.40 26.64
N GLN A 95 17.23 -4.41 25.40
CA GLN A 95 17.07 -3.30 24.47
C GLN A 95 16.64 -3.84 23.11
N ILE A 96 15.85 -3.03 22.39
CA ILE A 96 15.59 -3.30 20.99
C ILE A 96 16.46 -2.35 20.15
N LEU A 97 17.20 -2.91 19.23
CA LEU A 97 17.96 -2.14 18.24
C LEU A 97 17.00 -1.79 17.11
N LEU A 98 16.83 -0.49 16.86
CA LEU A 98 15.94 0.02 15.81
C LEU A 98 16.65 1.08 14.98
N LYS A 99 16.40 1.05 13.67
CA LYS A 99 16.66 2.16 12.77
C LYS A 99 15.34 2.50 12.10
N VAL A 100 14.71 3.59 12.51
CA VAL A 100 13.36 3.91 12.08
C VAL A 100 13.27 5.11 11.16
N THR A 101 12.29 5.05 10.25
CA THR A 101 11.83 6.14 9.40
C THR A 101 10.34 6.34 9.64
N SER A 102 9.87 7.58 9.77
CA SER A 102 8.44 7.88 9.87
C SER A 102 7.81 7.94 8.48
N PHE A 103 6.67 7.29 8.30
CA PHE A 103 5.84 7.43 7.11
C PHE A 103 4.79 8.54 7.23
N GLY A 104 4.48 8.96 8.47
CA GLY A 104 3.55 10.04 8.75
C GLY A 104 4.27 11.36 8.99
N ARG A 105 3.49 12.41 9.22
CA ARG A 105 4.00 13.75 9.49
C ARG A 105 4.26 14.00 10.96
N ASP A 106 3.46 13.38 11.81
CA ASP A 106 3.57 13.48 13.25
C ASP A 106 4.57 12.44 13.76
N SER A 107 5.81 12.82 13.84
CA SER A 107 6.89 12.02 14.44
C SER A 107 7.20 12.44 15.89
N VAL A 108 6.45 13.40 16.45
CA VAL A 108 6.70 13.90 17.81
C VAL A 108 5.73 13.36 18.84
N THR A 109 4.52 12.95 18.46
CA THR A 109 3.59 12.31 19.39
C THR A 109 4.19 11.02 19.90
N GLU A 110 4.24 10.88 21.21
CA GLU A 110 4.70 9.67 21.87
C GLU A 110 3.74 8.51 21.61
N GLN A 111 4.29 7.37 21.22
CA GLN A 111 3.56 6.13 21.04
C GLN A 111 4.20 5.00 21.85
N SER A 112 3.37 4.24 22.52
CA SER A 112 3.76 3.05 23.27
C SER A 112 3.62 1.81 22.42
N PHE A 113 4.56 0.89 22.55
CA PHE A 113 4.61 -0.39 21.84
C PHE A 113 4.68 -1.54 22.84
N ALA A 114 4.11 -2.67 22.44
CA ALA A 114 4.23 -3.92 23.15
C ALA A 114 4.92 -4.97 22.26
N VAL A 115 5.74 -5.80 22.87
CA VAL A 115 6.47 -6.90 22.22
C VAL A 115 5.93 -8.20 22.78
N TYR A 116 5.55 -9.11 21.89
CA TYR A 116 4.97 -10.41 22.24
C TYR A 116 5.80 -11.55 21.68
N GLU A 117 5.79 -12.70 22.35
CA GLU A 117 6.35 -13.93 21.80
C GLU A 117 5.43 -14.51 20.72
N VAL A 118 6.00 -14.85 19.56
CA VAL A 118 5.28 -15.59 18.53
C VAL A 118 5.15 -17.05 18.94
N VAL A 119 3.93 -17.54 19.04
CA VAL A 119 3.62 -18.93 19.47
C VAL A 119 3.14 -19.81 18.31
N SER A 120 2.69 -19.22 17.22
CA SER A 120 2.16 -19.94 16.05
C SER A 120 3.28 -20.61 15.23
N ASN A 121 3.03 -21.85 14.80
CA ASN A 121 3.91 -22.58 13.90
C ASN A 121 3.71 -22.17 12.41
N LYS A 122 2.68 -21.39 12.08
CA LYS A 122 2.34 -20.97 10.72
C LYS A 122 3.49 -20.24 10.01
N TYR A 123 4.36 -19.60 10.78
CA TYR A 123 5.46 -18.78 10.28
C TYR A 123 6.81 -19.51 10.24
N LEU A 124 6.83 -20.77 10.64
CA LEU A 124 8.01 -21.62 10.48
C LEU A 124 8.14 -22.08 9.03
N THR A 125 9.37 -22.09 8.52
CA THR A 125 9.69 -22.65 7.22
C THR A 125 10.26 -24.06 7.40
N GLU A 126 9.73 -25.03 6.65
CA GLU A 126 10.22 -26.41 6.69
C GLU A 126 11.49 -26.62 5.86
N LYS A 127 11.75 -25.73 4.92
CA LYS A 127 12.87 -25.82 3.99
C LYS A 127 13.88 -24.71 4.21
N PRO A 128 15.17 -24.98 4.00
CA PRO A 128 16.20 -23.95 4.02
C PRO A 128 15.90 -22.83 3.02
N ILE A 129 16.18 -21.60 3.44
CA ILE A 129 16.13 -20.45 2.53
C ILE A 129 17.33 -20.56 1.59
N ALA A 130 17.10 -20.59 0.26
CA ALA A 130 18.18 -20.66 -0.70
C ALA A 130 19.05 -19.38 -0.64
N PRO A 131 20.38 -19.48 -0.75
CA PRO A 131 21.26 -18.32 -0.81
C PRO A 131 20.79 -17.32 -1.86
N ASN A 132 20.72 -16.04 -1.48
CA ASN A 132 20.25 -14.94 -2.33
C ASN A 132 18.81 -15.04 -2.85
N LYS A 133 17.98 -15.90 -2.26
CA LYS A 133 16.54 -16.01 -2.55
C LYS A 133 15.75 -16.13 -1.27
N SER A 134 14.75 -15.29 -1.13
CA SER A 134 13.73 -15.45 -0.10
C SER A 134 12.77 -16.54 -0.52
N GLN A 135 13.10 -17.80 -0.34
CA GLN A 135 12.17 -18.90 -0.53
C GLN A 135 11.42 -19.16 0.76
N ARG A 136 10.09 -19.04 0.71
CA ARG A 136 9.19 -19.32 1.82
C ARG A 136 8.10 -20.26 1.36
N ASP A 137 7.68 -21.13 2.23
CA ASP A 137 6.64 -22.11 1.94
C ASP A 137 5.25 -21.47 1.84
N SER A 138 5.07 -20.26 2.42
CA SER A 138 3.80 -19.56 2.46
C SER A 138 3.93 -18.09 2.09
N THR A 139 2.94 -17.57 1.39
CA THR A 139 2.77 -16.13 1.16
C THR A 139 1.89 -15.56 2.27
N PHE A 140 2.35 -14.47 2.89
CA PHE A 140 1.61 -13.73 3.91
C PHE A 140 1.13 -12.39 3.34
N TYR A 141 0.05 -11.87 3.92
CA TYR A 141 -0.63 -10.66 3.45
C TYR A 141 -0.75 -9.62 4.57
N LEU A 142 -0.82 -8.33 4.19
CA LEU A 142 -0.83 -7.21 5.14
C LEU A 142 -2.02 -7.22 6.11
N ASN A 143 -3.16 -7.72 5.68
CA ASN A 143 -4.43 -7.61 6.40
C ASN A 143 -4.76 -8.83 7.26
N PHE A 144 -3.80 -9.72 7.56
CA PHE A 144 -4.05 -10.81 8.49
C PHE A 144 -4.37 -10.28 9.89
N ASP A 145 -5.21 -11.01 10.62
CA ASP A 145 -5.48 -10.70 12.04
C ASP A 145 -4.61 -11.57 12.93
N PRO A 146 -3.57 -11.01 13.55
CA PRO A 146 -2.62 -11.79 14.34
C PRO A 146 -3.22 -12.38 15.61
N VAL A 147 -4.28 -11.79 16.15
CA VAL A 147 -5.00 -12.33 17.33
C VAL A 147 -5.91 -13.48 16.88
N ALA A 148 -6.72 -13.29 15.86
CA ALA A 148 -7.61 -14.32 15.34
C ALA A 148 -6.84 -15.54 14.80
N GLU A 149 -5.63 -15.33 14.27
CA GLU A 149 -4.74 -16.40 13.80
C GLU A 149 -3.91 -17.05 14.93
N GLY A 150 -4.03 -16.58 16.18
CA GLY A 150 -3.29 -17.11 17.32
C GLY A 150 -1.77 -16.94 17.18
N VAL A 151 -1.31 -15.82 16.59
CA VAL A 151 0.12 -15.55 16.40
C VAL A 151 0.83 -15.40 17.72
N TYR A 152 0.20 -14.72 18.67
CA TYR A 152 0.71 -14.41 19.99
C TYR A 152 -0.41 -14.41 21.03
N ASN A 153 -0.06 -14.42 22.32
CA ASN A 153 -1.02 -14.22 23.41
C ASN A 153 -1.14 -12.72 23.72
N PRO A 154 -2.28 -12.06 23.46
CA PRO A 154 -2.45 -10.63 23.68
C PRO A 154 -2.39 -10.23 25.18
N ASP A 155 -2.65 -11.18 26.09
CA ASP A 155 -2.65 -10.93 27.54
C ASP A 155 -1.25 -11.04 28.17
N GLU A 156 -0.24 -11.48 27.39
CA GLU A 156 1.12 -11.72 27.89
C GLU A 156 2.19 -10.97 27.10
N PRO A 157 2.20 -9.60 27.11
CA PRO A 157 3.30 -8.87 26.52
C PRO A 157 4.61 -9.20 27.26
N LEU A 158 5.69 -9.38 26.51
CA LEU A 158 7.02 -9.61 27.08
C LEU A 158 7.65 -8.31 27.54
N PHE A 159 7.56 -7.29 26.71
CA PHE A 159 8.17 -5.97 26.95
C PHE A 159 7.27 -4.85 26.45
N THR A 160 7.49 -3.65 27.00
CA THR A 160 6.97 -2.42 26.45
C THR A 160 8.10 -1.42 26.20
N PHE A 161 7.88 -0.48 25.27
CA PHE A 161 8.77 0.65 25.02
C PHE A 161 8.01 1.81 24.38
N THR A 162 8.64 2.98 24.28
CA THR A 162 8.04 4.16 23.65
C THR A 162 8.94 4.75 22.58
N LEU A 163 8.32 5.35 21.55
CA LEU A 163 8.97 6.16 20.53
C LEU A 163 8.26 7.50 20.40
N GLY A 164 8.98 8.51 19.96
CA GLY A 164 8.45 9.88 19.85
C GLY A 164 8.58 10.68 21.13
N GLY A 165 7.74 11.72 21.30
CA GLY A 165 7.84 12.63 22.43
C GLY A 165 9.10 13.50 22.39
N GLU A 166 9.56 13.92 23.54
CA GLU A 166 10.76 14.76 23.69
C GLU A 166 12.03 14.04 23.21
N GLY A 167 12.07 12.71 23.33
CA GLY A 167 13.22 11.88 22.98
C GLY A 167 13.41 11.66 21.48
N LYS A 168 12.45 12.06 20.65
CA LYS A 168 12.38 11.77 19.21
C LYS A 168 12.49 10.25 18.90
N TYR A 169 12.20 9.87 17.68
CA TYR A 169 12.44 8.50 17.24
C TYR A 169 13.87 8.35 16.68
N PRO A 170 14.51 7.17 16.82
CA PRO A 170 15.87 6.96 16.36
C PRO A 170 15.93 6.90 14.81
N SER A 171 16.55 7.90 14.18
CA SER A 171 16.77 7.95 12.72
C SER A 171 18.03 7.20 12.26
N THR A 172 18.88 6.81 13.19
CA THR A 172 20.03 5.92 12.99
C THR A 172 19.85 4.69 13.87
N THR A 173 20.57 3.60 13.62
CA THR A 173 20.50 2.42 14.49
C THR A 173 20.81 2.81 15.92
N SER A 174 19.84 2.63 16.79
CA SER A 174 19.90 3.02 18.20
C SER A 174 19.28 1.94 19.07
N ALA A 175 19.77 1.84 20.29
CA ALA A 175 19.21 0.95 21.31
C ALA A 175 18.10 1.67 22.07
N VAL A 176 16.92 1.10 22.09
CA VAL A 176 15.77 1.55 22.87
C VAL A 176 15.57 0.60 24.03
N THR A 177 15.55 1.11 25.26
CA THR A 177 15.37 0.27 26.46
C THR A 177 13.97 -0.35 26.47
N LEU A 178 13.91 -1.62 26.76
CA LEU A 178 12.69 -2.39 26.94
C LEU A 178 12.34 -2.51 28.43
N GLU A 179 11.09 -2.28 28.77
CA GLU A 179 10.55 -2.51 30.11
C GLU A 179 10.00 -3.93 30.19
N PRO A 180 10.64 -4.86 30.94
CA PRO A 180 10.22 -6.25 30.96
C PRO A 180 9.04 -6.49 31.90
N THR A 181 8.07 -7.25 31.44
CA THR A 181 7.04 -7.85 32.27
C THR A 181 7.58 -9.12 32.96
N GLU A 182 6.77 -9.79 33.79
CA GLU A 182 7.16 -11.11 34.33
C GLU A 182 7.28 -12.17 33.23
N ALA A 183 6.43 -12.12 32.19
CA ALA A 183 6.56 -12.98 31.01
C ALA A 183 7.86 -12.70 30.25
N GLY A 184 8.24 -11.41 30.11
CA GLY A 184 9.49 -11.01 29.50
C GLY A 184 10.72 -11.51 30.27
N LYS A 185 10.72 -11.39 31.59
CA LYS A 185 11.80 -11.95 32.43
C LYS A 185 11.92 -13.47 32.27
N LYS A 186 10.80 -14.17 32.20
CA LYS A 186 10.76 -15.62 31.94
C LYS A 186 11.31 -15.94 30.55
N TYR A 187 10.93 -15.16 29.52
CA TYR A 187 11.44 -15.31 28.17
C TYR A 187 12.96 -15.15 28.11
N ILE A 188 13.52 -14.13 28.81
CA ILE A 188 14.97 -13.93 28.89
C ILE A 188 15.67 -15.07 29.60
N ARG A 189 15.08 -15.62 30.69
CA ARG A 189 15.66 -16.81 31.36
C ARG A 189 15.72 -18.01 30.44
N ARG A 190 14.73 -18.20 29.53
CA ARG A 190 14.80 -19.23 28.49
C ARG A 190 15.94 -18.97 27.50
N LEU A 191 16.11 -17.73 27.03
CA LEU A 191 17.22 -17.34 26.16
C LEU A 191 18.58 -17.57 26.83
N MET A 192 18.70 -17.36 28.14
CA MET A 192 19.91 -17.61 28.92
C MET A 192 20.06 -19.08 29.38
N LEU A 193 19.27 -19.99 28.87
CA LEU A 193 19.27 -21.43 29.21
C LEU A 193 19.10 -21.72 30.72
N GLN A 194 18.39 -20.86 31.43
CA GLN A 194 18.11 -21.06 32.85
C GLN A 194 16.85 -21.87 33.09
N GLU A 195 15.91 -21.85 32.17
CA GLU A 195 14.65 -22.57 32.25
C GLU A 195 14.14 -22.98 30.85
N GLY A 196 13.08 -23.80 30.81
CA GLY A 196 12.47 -24.27 29.56
C GLY A 196 13.11 -25.58 29.06
N GLU A 197 12.76 -25.94 27.83
CA GLU A 197 13.17 -27.20 27.19
C GLU A 197 14.68 -27.33 27.06
N TYR A 198 15.37 -26.23 26.78
CA TYR A 198 16.82 -26.18 26.54
C TYR A 198 17.60 -25.69 27.78
N ALA A 199 17.07 -25.85 28.98
CA ALA A 199 17.78 -25.45 30.20
C ALA A 199 19.13 -26.18 30.32
N GLY A 200 20.23 -25.40 30.28
CA GLY A 200 21.60 -25.93 30.33
C GLY A 200 22.10 -26.55 29.02
N ASP A 201 21.29 -26.64 27.99
CA ASP A 201 21.66 -27.23 26.70
C ASP A 201 22.12 -26.16 25.69
N TYR A 202 23.43 -25.98 25.59
CA TYR A 202 24.06 -25.03 24.65
C TYR A 202 24.01 -25.48 23.19
N SER A 203 23.57 -26.70 22.87
CA SER A 203 23.50 -27.18 21.49
C SER A 203 22.53 -26.36 20.65
N ILE A 204 21.50 -25.76 21.27
CA ILE A 204 20.54 -24.88 20.61
C ILE A 204 21.20 -23.65 19.97
N TYR A 205 22.34 -23.23 20.47
CA TYR A 205 23.13 -22.10 19.95
C TYR A 205 24.17 -22.50 18.90
N SER A 206 24.21 -23.75 18.46
CA SER A 206 25.12 -24.18 17.40
C SER A 206 24.58 -23.71 16.04
N ALA A 207 25.49 -23.41 15.11
CA ALA A 207 25.11 -23.01 13.75
C ALA A 207 24.26 -24.08 13.04
N ASP A 208 24.53 -25.36 13.29
CA ASP A 208 23.79 -26.49 12.71
C ASP A 208 22.37 -26.67 13.31
N SER A 209 22.06 -25.93 14.38
CA SER A 209 20.78 -26.02 15.11
C SER A 209 19.81 -24.89 14.78
N LEU A 210 20.09 -24.05 13.78
CA LEU A 210 19.27 -22.87 13.48
C LEU A 210 17.79 -23.21 13.22
N LYS A 211 17.51 -24.37 12.62
CA LYS A 211 16.13 -24.85 12.47
C LYS A 211 15.46 -25.04 13.83
N TYR A 212 16.11 -25.73 14.76
CA TYR A 212 15.59 -25.97 16.12
C TYR A 212 15.50 -24.68 16.93
N TRP A 213 16.44 -23.75 16.69
CA TRP A 213 16.38 -22.41 17.29
C TRP A 213 15.09 -21.68 16.91
N VAL A 214 14.73 -21.60 15.62
CA VAL A 214 13.50 -20.91 15.20
C VAL A 214 12.23 -21.66 15.58
N GLU A 215 12.30 -22.96 15.85
CA GLU A 215 11.20 -23.74 16.41
C GLU A 215 11.01 -23.45 17.92
N ALA A 216 12.10 -23.25 18.66
CA ALA A 216 12.09 -22.94 20.10
C ALA A 216 11.74 -21.47 20.38
N PHE A 217 12.27 -20.57 19.54
CA PHE A 217 12.09 -19.11 19.62
C PHE A 217 11.55 -18.59 18.30
N LYS A 218 10.23 -18.74 18.11
CA LYS A 218 9.54 -18.50 16.83
C LYS A 218 9.57 -17.05 16.35
N GLY A 219 10.08 -16.13 17.17
CA GLY A 219 10.19 -14.71 16.85
C GLY A 219 9.40 -13.82 17.80
N LEU A 220 9.38 -12.55 17.44
CA LEU A 220 8.65 -11.51 18.17
C LEU A 220 7.60 -10.86 17.27
N TYR A 221 6.47 -10.50 17.88
CA TYR A 221 5.49 -9.61 17.27
C TYR A 221 5.52 -8.27 18.00
N ILE A 222 5.68 -7.18 17.24
CA ILE A 222 5.79 -5.82 17.78
C ILE A 222 4.65 -5.00 17.21
N ALA A 223 3.86 -4.38 18.08
CA ALA A 223 2.69 -3.60 17.69
C ALA A 223 2.43 -2.46 18.69
N PRO A 224 1.54 -1.51 18.35
CA PRO A 224 1.06 -0.52 19.31
C PRO A 224 0.51 -1.19 20.58
N ASN A 225 0.83 -0.60 21.73
CA ASN A 225 0.38 -1.12 23.02
C ASN A 225 -1.11 -0.87 23.22
N PRO A 226 -1.96 -1.91 23.32
CA PRO A 226 -3.40 -1.74 23.46
C PRO A 226 -3.82 -1.05 24.76
N GLU A 227 -2.95 -1.07 25.80
CA GLU A 227 -3.21 -0.39 27.07
C GLU A 227 -2.99 1.15 26.98
N LYS A 228 -2.29 1.61 25.95
CA LYS A 228 -2.00 3.03 25.71
C LYS A 228 -2.35 3.40 24.27
N PRO A 229 -3.63 3.32 23.86
CA PRO A 229 -4.05 3.61 22.49
C PRO A 229 -3.90 5.10 22.16
N LEU A 230 -3.67 5.38 20.88
CA LEU A 230 -3.74 6.75 20.37
C LEU A 230 -5.21 7.18 20.29
N THR A 231 -5.54 8.33 20.89
CA THR A 231 -6.93 8.83 20.99
C THR A 231 -7.14 10.22 20.40
N GLU A 232 -6.06 10.93 20.04
CA GLU A 232 -6.12 12.28 19.52
C GLU A 232 -6.09 12.28 17.97
N TYR A 233 -7.12 12.92 17.35
CA TYR A 233 -7.18 13.04 15.89
C TYR A 233 -6.08 13.95 15.34
N GLY A 234 -5.61 13.60 14.15
CA GLY A 234 -4.49 14.28 13.48
C GLY A 234 -3.12 13.93 14.06
N LYS A 235 -3.07 12.96 14.98
CA LYS A 235 -1.85 12.51 15.64
C LYS A 235 -1.40 11.12 15.24
N GLY A 236 -0.14 10.85 15.56
CA GLY A 236 0.52 9.58 15.36
C GLY A 236 1.15 9.41 13.99
N THR A 237 1.95 8.38 13.89
CA THR A 237 2.64 7.98 12.66
C THR A 237 2.88 6.48 12.67
N ILE A 238 3.04 5.90 11.50
CA ILE A 238 3.56 4.54 11.35
C ILE A 238 5.04 4.66 11.05
N PHE A 239 5.86 3.95 11.82
CA PHE A 239 7.30 3.84 11.64
C PHE A 239 7.64 2.62 10.80
N ALA A 240 8.66 2.75 9.96
CA ALA A 240 9.32 1.63 9.31
C ALA A 240 10.69 1.41 9.95
N THR A 241 10.97 0.23 10.44
CA THR A 241 12.30 -0.15 10.93
C THR A 241 12.99 -1.08 9.94
N GLU A 242 14.24 -0.77 9.62
CA GLU A 242 15.06 -1.60 8.72
C GLU A 242 15.52 -2.85 9.46
N LEU A 243 15.02 -4.03 9.06
CA LEU A 243 15.22 -5.26 9.80
C LEU A 243 16.67 -5.74 9.83
N THR A 244 17.45 -5.46 8.79
CA THR A 244 18.88 -5.83 8.69
C THR A 244 19.72 -5.28 9.87
N TYR A 245 19.30 -4.13 10.43
CA TYR A 245 20.00 -3.48 11.53
C TYR A 245 19.22 -3.49 12.84
N SER A 246 18.17 -4.30 12.90
CA SER A 246 17.27 -4.35 14.05
C SER A 246 17.34 -5.69 14.75
N GLY A 247 17.06 -5.72 16.05
CA GLY A 247 17.09 -6.95 16.83
C GLY A 247 16.92 -6.72 18.31
N LEU A 248 16.89 -7.81 19.07
CA LEU A 248 16.81 -7.83 20.52
C LEU A 248 18.21 -7.96 21.11
N SER A 249 18.60 -7.04 21.97
CA SER A 249 19.83 -7.12 22.78
C SER A 249 19.47 -7.43 24.24
N VAL A 250 20.17 -8.40 24.82
CA VAL A 250 19.98 -8.84 26.20
C VAL A 250 21.29 -8.69 26.94
N TYR A 251 21.24 -8.08 28.09
CA TYR A 251 22.38 -7.88 28.96
C TYR A 251 22.16 -8.50 30.32
N GLY A 252 23.23 -9.07 30.85
CA GLY A 252 23.22 -9.71 32.14
C GLY A 252 24.59 -9.84 32.76
N ARG A 253 24.64 -10.50 33.88
CA ARG A 253 25.86 -10.83 34.62
C ARG A 253 25.78 -12.25 35.12
N ASN A 254 26.89 -12.88 35.40
CA ASN A 254 26.93 -14.16 36.09
C ASN A 254 27.68 -14.05 37.41
N ARG A 255 27.49 -15.08 38.27
CA ARG A 255 28.11 -15.16 39.59
C ARG A 255 29.34 -16.03 39.58
N VAL A 256 30.18 -15.84 40.59
CA VAL A 256 31.29 -16.74 40.87
C VAL A 256 30.75 -18.02 41.49
N LYS A 257 31.14 -19.22 40.98
CA LYS A 257 30.60 -20.49 41.43
C LYS A 257 30.94 -20.80 42.90
N ASP A 258 32.18 -20.44 43.30
CA ASP A 258 32.69 -20.72 44.65
C ASP A 258 32.26 -19.67 45.69
N ASP A 259 31.85 -18.48 45.22
CA ASP A 259 31.26 -17.41 46.03
C ASP A 259 30.14 -16.71 45.27
N PRO A 260 28.91 -17.18 45.35
CA PRO A 260 27.78 -16.60 44.62
C PRO A 260 27.39 -15.16 44.99
N SER A 261 27.98 -14.60 46.04
CA SER A 261 27.80 -13.20 46.39
C SER A 261 28.58 -12.25 45.43
N LEU A 262 29.57 -12.79 44.73
CA LEU A 262 30.41 -12.04 43.80
C LEU A 262 29.93 -12.16 42.35
N ILE A 263 30.04 -11.08 41.60
CA ILE A 263 29.81 -11.06 40.14
C ILE A 263 31.14 -11.43 39.45
N LYS A 264 31.03 -12.29 38.42
CA LYS A 264 32.19 -12.73 37.66
C LYS A 264 32.35 -11.96 36.34
N ASP A 265 31.36 -12.10 35.45
CA ASP A 265 31.44 -11.57 34.09
C ASP A 265 30.13 -10.84 33.70
N THR A 266 30.23 -9.97 32.69
CA THR A 266 29.08 -9.37 31.99
C THR A 266 28.74 -10.24 30.79
N ILE A 267 27.44 -10.41 30.57
CA ILE A 267 26.86 -11.16 29.44
C ILE A 267 26.21 -10.15 28.49
N GLY A 268 26.43 -10.31 27.18
CA GLY A 268 25.76 -9.52 26.15
C GLY A 268 25.46 -10.39 24.94
N MET A 269 24.18 -10.43 24.53
CA MET A 269 23.71 -11.18 23.37
C MET A 269 22.86 -10.28 22.47
N VAL A 270 23.00 -10.46 21.17
CA VAL A 270 22.15 -9.78 20.17
C VAL A 270 21.50 -10.85 19.29
N TYR A 271 20.19 -10.77 19.16
CA TYR A 271 19.36 -11.59 18.29
C TYR A 271 18.82 -10.71 17.20
N TYR A 272 19.27 -10.93 15.94
CA TYR A 272 18.91 -10.09 14.81
C TYR A 272 17.60 -10.53 14.17
N PHE A 273 16.81 -9.56 13.68
CA PHE A 273 15.59 -9.85 12.91
C PHE A 273 15.88 -10.30 11.48
N TYR A 274 17.08 -10.02 10.99
CA TYR A 274 17.53 -10.45 9.68
C TYR A 274 19.03 -10.75 9.72
N GLU A 275 19.41 -11.88 9.12
CA GLU A 275 20.81 -12.26 8.94
C GLU A 275 21.01 -12.77 7.51
N ASP A 276 21.90 -12.12 6.78
CA ASP A 276 22.21 -12.52 5.40
C ASP A 276 22.87 -13.90 5.36
N GLY A 277 22.33 -14.77 4.50
CA GLY A 277 22.82 -16.14 4.35
C GLY A 277 22.30 -17.15 5.39
N ALA A 278 21.47 -16.76 6.34
CA ALA A 278 20.83 -17.71 7.26
C ALA A 278 19.88 -18.66 6.50
N GLU A 279 20.06 -19.97 6.69
CA GLU A 279 19.23 -20.99 6.04
C GLU A 279 17.80 -21.02 6.59
N PHE A 280 17.63 -20.77 7.88
CA PHE A 280 16.35 -20.68 8.58
C PHE A 280 16.26 -19.34 9.32
N GLY A 281 15.08 -18.94 9.68
CA GLY A 281 14.84 -17.59 10.20
C GLY A 281 14.48 -16.63 9.08
N ASN A 282 14.69 -15.33 9.31
CA ASN A 282 14.40 -14.26 8.35
C ASN A 282 12.93 -14.20 7.86
N VAL A 283 12.01 -14.95 8.49
CA VAL A 283 10.59 -14.78 8.21
C VAL A 283 10.11 -13.52 8.91
N SER A 284 9.60 -12.58 8.12
CA SER A 284 9.07 -11.33 8.64
C SER A 284 7.82 -10.93 7.85
N VAL A 285 6.81 -10.44 8.57
CA VAL A 285 5.48 -10.14 8.03
C VAL A 285 4.96 -8.87 8.67
N ASN A 286 4.53 -7.90 7.87
CA ASN A 286 3.79 -6.74 8.38
C ASN A 286 2.30 -7.06 8.48
N ASN A 287 1.67 -6.47 9.47
CA ASN A 287 0.23 -6.43 9.66
C ASN A 287 -0.24 -4.98 9.68
N VAL A 288 -1.31 -4.68 8.96
CA VAL A 288 -1.95 -3.36 8.98
C VAL A 288 -3.45 -3.53 9.18
N LYS A 289 -3.99 -2.83 10.16
CA LYS A 289 -5.40 -2.79 10.49
C LYS A 289 -5.97 -1.40 10.20
N HIS A 290 -7.13 -1.36 9.54
CA HIS A 290 -7.87 -0.16 9.22
C HIS A 290 -9.18 -0.14 10.01
N GLY A 291 -9.43 0.93 10.78
CA GLY A 291 -10.62 1.18 11.59
C GLY A 291 -11.39 2.39 11.04
N TYR A 292 -12.01 2.24 9.86
CA TYR A 292 -12.75 3.31 9.19
C TYR A 292 -13.99 3.77 9.98
N GLU A 293 -14.50 2.93 10.88
CA GLU A 293 -15.60 3.24 11.79
C GLU A 293 -15.27 4.40 12.74
N GLU A 294 -14.00 4.66 12.98
CA GLU A 294 -13.52 5.77 13.82
C GLU A 294 -13.42 7.10 13.06
N ALA A 295 -13.68 7.11 11.75
CA ALA A 295 -13.72 8.36 10.99
C ALA A 295 -14.83 9.29 11.46
N THR A 296 -14.55 10.61 11.55
CA THR A 296 -15.48 11.63 12.06
C THR A 296 -16.24 12.34 10.96
N ILE A 297 -15.74 12.33 9.71
CA ILE A 297 -16.36 13.05 8.60
C ILE A 297 -17.47 12.25 7.92
N ALA A 298 -18.40 12.96 7.29
CA ALA A 298 -19.61 12.38 6.70
C ALA A 298 -19.36 11.35 5.57
N ARG A 299 -18.18 11.37 4.94
CA ARG A 299 -17.78 10.42 3.88
C ARG A 299 -17.03 9.20 4.41
N ARG A 300 -17.43 8.72 5.58
CA ARG A 300 -16.90 7.50 6.18
C ARG A 300 -16.94 6.34 5.18
N ILE A 301 -15.82 5.62 5.08
CA ILE A 301 -15.71 4.42 4.27
C ILE A 301 -16.47 3.28 4.95
N ASN A 302 -17.38 2.65 4.20
CA ASN A 302 -17.95 1.37 4.61
C ASN A 302 -17.10 0.24 4.04
N ILE A 303 -16.27 -0.36 4.88
CA ILE A 303 -15.30 -1.38 4.46
C ILE A 303 -15.98 -2.67 4.00
N GLU A 304 -17.15 -3.00 4.54
CA GLU A 304 -17.91 -4.18 4.12
C GLU A 304 -18.38 -4.03 2.66
N GLU A 305 -18.82 -2.84 2.26
CA GLU A 305 -19.15 -2.56 0.86
C GLU A 305 -17.94 -2.72 -0.07
N ALA A 306 -16.76 -2.33 0.39
CA ALA A 306 -15.53 -2.47 -0.39
C ALA A 306 -15.07 -3.94 -0.56
N ARG A 307 -15.56 -4.84 0.30
CA ARG A 307 -15.29 -6.29 0.28
C ARG A 307 -16.34 -7.10 -0.46
N GLU A 308 -17.49 -6.53 -0.75
CA GLU A 308 -18.57 -7.19 -1.51
C GLU A 308 -18.10 -7.65 -2.88
N THR A 309 -18.83 -8.57 -3.49
CA THR A 309 -18.59 -8.99 -4.87
C THR A 309 -18.82 -7.83 -5.85
N ALA A 310 -18.23 -7.91 -7.03
CA ALA A 310 -18.36 -6.86 -8.05
C ALA A 310 -19.82 -6.47 -8.35
N GLU A 311 -20.73 -7.45 -8.29
CA GLU A 311 -22.16 -7.27 -8.56
C GLU A 311 -22.90 -6.51 -7.45
N ASN A 312 -22.44 -6.67 -6.20
CA ASN A 312 -23.09 -6.13 -5.01
C ASN A 312 -22.45 -4.85 -4.49
N ARG A 313 -21.28 -4.47 -5.01
CA ARG A 313 -20.62 -3.25 -4.56
C ARG A 313 -21.38 -2.01 -5.02
N PRO A 314 -21.81 -1.13 -4.11
CA PRO A 314 -22.50 0.09 -4.46
C PRO A 314 -21.55 1.07 -5.16
N GLU A 315 -22.12 1.94 -5.98
CA GLU A 315 -21.41 3.04 -6.57
C GLU A 315 -21.02 4.08 -5.52
N ASN A 316 -19.83 4.67 -5.72
CA ASN A 316 -19.35 5.76 -4.88
C ASN A 316 -18.96 6.95 -5.78
N PRO A 317 -19.47 8.17 -5.52
CA PRO A 317 -19.16 9.34 -6.33
C PRO A 317 -17.72 9.85 -6.14
N LEU A 318 -16.97 9.30 -5.18
CA LEU A 318 -15.60 9.68 -4.88
C LEU A 318 -14.63 8.56 -5.25
N VAL A 319 -13.43 8.96 -5.63
CA VAL A 319 -12.30 8.05 -5.86
C VAL A 319 -11.42 8.06 -4.61
N TYR A 320 -11.30 6.92 -3.98
CA TYR A 320 -10.40 6.71 -2.83
C TYR A 320 -9.16 5.98 -3.29
N VAL A 321 -8.01 6.46 -2.84
CA VAL A 321 -6.70 5.85 -3.09
C VAL A 321 -5.91 5.81 -1.80
N GLU A 322 -5.62 4.63 -1.29
CA GLU A 322 -4.97 4.45 0.01
C GLU A 322 -3.88 3.39 -0.07
N GLY A 323 -2.74 3.68 0.55
CA GLY A 323 -1.65 2.74 0.72
C GLY A 323 -1.87 1.76 1.87
N MET A 324 -0.92 0.90 2.11
CA MET A 324 -0.90 -0.10 3.19
C MET A 324 -2.10 -1.06 3.19
N GLY A 325 -2.60 -1.44 2.00
CA GLY A 325 -3.71 -2.38 1.89
C GLY A 325 -5.08 -1.81 2.26
N GLY A 326 -5.20 -0.47 2.26
CA GLY A 326 -6.47 0.22 2.44
C GLY A 326 -7.36 0.14 1.19
N VAL A 327 -8.36 1.02 1.12
CA VAL A 327 -9.30 1.04 0.00
C VAL A 327 -8.72 1.75 -1.22
N VAL A 328 -9.07 1.23 -2.38
CA VAL A 328 -8.82 1.81 -3.69
C VAL A 328 -10.13 1.87 -4.47
N THR A 329 -10.10 2.44 -5.66
CA THR A 329 -11.31 2.57 -6.48
C THR A 329 -11.24 1.68 -7.70
N GLU A 330 -12.26 0.87 -7.89
CA GLU A 330 -12.57 0.23 -9.17
C GLU A 330 -13.37 1.21 -10.03
N MET A 331 -12.90 1.44 -11.26
CA MET A 331 -13.54 2.28 -12.26
C MET A 331 -13.94 1.43 -13.47
N THR A 332 -15.21 1.43 -13.80
CA THR A 332 -15.77 0.68 -14.92
C THR A 332 -16.31 1.64 -15.99
N PHE A 333 -15.86 1.49 -17.23
CA PHE A 333 -16.37 2.29 -18.35
C PHE A 333 -17.82 1.88 -18.68
N SER A 334 -18.70 2.88 -18.75
CA SER A 334 -20.14 2.67 -19.01
C SER A 334 -20.44 2.52 -20.50
N PRO A 335 -21.61 2.00 -20.87
CA PRO A 335 -22.09 1.98 -22.25
C PRO A 335 -22.13 3.38 -22.89
N GLU A 336 -22.45 4.40 -22.10
CA GLU A 336 -22.53 5.80 -22.56
C GLU A 336 -21.17 6.32 -23.05
N PHE A 337 -20.07 5.90 -22.45
CA PHE A 337 -18.74 6.24 -22.91
C PHE A 337 -18.48 5.77 -24.34
N PHE A 338 -18.81 4.53 -24.65
CA PHE A 338 -18.64 3.94 -25.98
C PHE A 338 -19.61 4.57 -26.99
N ALA A 339 -20.83 4.88 -26.58
CA ALA A 339 -21.82 5.55 -27.42
C ALA A 339 -21.34 6.95 -27.89
N GLU A 340 -20.64 7.71 -27.02
CA GLU A 340 -20.06 8.99 -27.42
C GLU A 340 -18.92 8.83 -28.46
N LEU A 341 -18.09 7.79 -28.32
CA LEU A 341 -17.06 7.50 -29.31
C LEU A 341 -17.67 7.10 -30.66
N GLU A 342 -18.75 6.32 -30.66
CA GLU A 342 -19.50 6.00 -31.88
C GLU A 342 -20.15 7.24 -32.50
N ALA A 343 -20.64 8.16 -31.68
CA ALA A 343 -21.19 9.43 -32.17
C ALA A 343 -20.11 10.25 -32.90
N GLU A 344 -18.85 10.21 -32.49
CA GLU A 344 -17.75 10.87 -33.21
C GLU A 344 -17.49 10.21 -34.58
N ILE A 345 -17.62 8.89 -34.71
CA ILE A 345 -17.55 8.20 -36.01
C ILE A 345 -18.74 8.61 -36.89
N ALA A 346 -19.96 8.62 -36.34
CA ALA A 346 -21.16 9.03 -37.07
C ALA A 346 -21.06 10.48 -37.55
N LYS A 347 -20.56 11.37 -36.72
CA LYS A 347 -20.28 12.78 -37.08
C LYS A 347 -19.25 12.87 -38.20
N GLY A 348 -18.19 12.07 -38.16
CA GLY A 348 -17.20 11.96 -39.21
C GLY A 348 -17.80 11.48 -40.55
N ASN A 349 -18.85 10.67 -40.51
CA ASN A 349 -19.55 10.11 -41.66
C ASN A 349 -20.67 11.01 -42.21
N ALA A 350 -20.97 12.16 -41.60
CA ALA A 350 -22.04 13.06 -42.02
C ALA A 350 -21.89 13.53 -43.47
N ASP A 351 -20.66 13.63 -43.99
CA ASP A 351 -20.33 14.04 -45.37
C ASP A 351 -20.29 12.84 -46.34
N GLY A 352 -20.93 11.72 -46.03
CA GLY A 352 -20.97 10.52 -46.88
C GLY A 352 -19.65 9.73 -46.88
N LYS A 353 -18.75 10.00 -45.95
CA LYS A 353 -17.57 9.18 -45.69
C LYS A 353 -18.00 7.85 -45.00
N ASN A 354 -17.13 6.86 -45.00
CA ASN A 354 -17.41 5.55 -44.43
C ASN A 354 -16.29 5.14 -43.48
N PHE A 355 -16.11 5.92 -42.42
CA PHE A 355 -15.22 5.56 -41.32
C PHE A 355 -15.86 4.48 -40.46
N LYS A 356 -15.07 3.53 -40.00
CA LYS A 356 -15.53 2.33 -39.27
C LYS A 356 -15.05 2.33 -37.83
N THR A 357 -13.92 2.91 -37.53
CA THR A 357 -13.32 2.85 -36.20
C THR A 357 -12.47 4.09 -35.88
N LEU A 358 -11.97 4.15 -34.65
CA LEU A 358 -11.08 5.15 -34.14
C LEU A 358 -9.69 4.56 -33.88
N ALA A 359 -8.65 5.36 -34.16
CA ALA A 359 -7.30 5.14 -33.64
C ALA A 359 -6.91 6.32 -32.77
N PHE A 360 -6.64 6.08 -31.50
CA PHE A 360 -6.27 7.15 -30.58
C PHE A 360 -4.82 7.56 -30.78
N SER A 361 -4.61 8.87 -30.93
CA SER A 361 -3.28 9.49 -30.95
C SER A 361 -2.83 9.89 -29.55
N GLN A 362 -3.77 10.28 -28.70
CA GLN A 362 -3.54 10.61 -27.29
C GLN A 362 -4.85 10.52 -26.51
N VAL A 363 -4.80 9.86 -25.34
CA VAL A 363 -5.89 9.86 -24.36
C VAL A 363 -5.34 10.22 -22.99
N ARG A 364 -5.82 11.34 -22.45
CA ARG A 364 -5.49 11.79 -21.09
C ARG A 364 -6.70 11.69 -20.19
N MET A 365 -6.55 11.02 -19.07
CA MET A 365 -7.51 11.00 -17.99
C MET A 365 -7.03 11.93 -16.88
N SER A 366 -7.93 12.80 -16.40
CA SER A 366 -7.67 13.70 -15.27
C SER A 366 -8.65 13.38 -14.14
N ILE A 367 -8.12 13.23 -12.92
CA ILE A 367 -8.90 13.03 -11.70
C ILE A 367 -8.56 14.17 -10.75
N TYR A 368 -9.58 14.93 -10.34
CA TYR A 368 -9.41 16.14 -9.55
C TYR A 368 -9.53 15.87 -8.05
N PHE A 369 -8.89 16.71 -7.24
CA PHE A 369 -9.06 16.67 -5.79
C PHE A 369 -10.49 17.00 -5.43
N ASN A 370 -10.96 16.44 -4.32
CA ASN A 370 -12.28 16.77 -3.81
C ASN A 370 -12.29 18.20 -3.22
N ASP A 371 -13.23 19.06 -3.65
CA ASP A 371 -13.31 20.46 -3.24
C ASP A 371 -13.40 20.67 -1.74
N SER A 372 -14.02 19.74 -1.00
CA SER A 372 -14.04 19.82 0.46
C SER A 372 -12.64 19.71 1.10
N ASP A 373 -11.67 19.16 0.36
CA ASP A 373 -10.28 19.02 0.81
C ASP A 373 -9.35 20.03 0.13
N TYR A 374 -9.81 20.67 -0.94
CA TYR A 374 -9.01 21.56 -1.77
C TYR A 374 -9.79 22.83 -2.14
N GLU A 375 -9.72 23.82 -1.27
CA GLU A 375 -10.41 25.10 -1.41
C GLU A 375 -9.62 26.03 -2.34
N TRP A 376 -9.80 25.89 -3.65
CA TRP A 376 -9.10 26.68 -4.68
C TRP A 376 -9.25 28.19 -4.51
N GLU A 377 -10.42 28.67 -4.12
CA GLU A 377 -10.70 30.07 -3.94
C GLU A 377 -9.83 30.66 -2.83
N LYS A 378 -9.62 29.92 -1.75
CA LYS A 378 -8.77 30.36 -0.64
C LYS A 378 -7.29 30.37 -0.98
N ILE A 379 -6.84 29.55 -1.94
CA ILE A 379 -5.46 29.64 -2.44
C ILE A 379 -5.25 30.90 -3.23
N ALA A 380 -6.22 31.28 -4.08
CA ALA A 380 -6.15 32.49 -4.88
C ALA A 380 -6.12 33.76 -4.02
N ASP A 381 -6.82 33.74 -2.88
CA ASP A 381 -6.87 34.87 -1.94
C ASP A 381 -5.67 34.95 -0.98
N GLY A 382 -4.78 33.96 -0.98
CA GLY A 382 -3.42 34.05 -0.43
C GLY A 382 -3.31 34.15 1.09
N THR A 383 -4.23 33.64 1.87
CA THR A 383 -4.02 33.56 3.33
C THR A 383 -3.01 32.45 3.66
N ALA A 384 -1.90 32.82 4.31
CA ALA A 384 -0.79 31.91 4.60
C ALA A 384 -1.20 30.63 5.35
N GLY A 385 -2.22 30.70 6.21
CA GLY A 385 -2.76 29.56 6.93
C GLY A 385 -3.42 28.52 6.04
N ASP A 386 -4.15 28.96 5.02
CA ASP A 386 -4.84 28.07 4.08
C ASP A 386 -3.84 27.41 3.12
N ILE A 387 -2.79 28.12 2.71
CA ILE A 387 -1.69 27.56 1.91
C ILE A 387 -0.96 26.44 2.68
N LEU A 388 -0.68 26.64 3.96
CA LEU A 388 -0.03 25.63 4.81
C LEU A 388 -0.92 24.38 4.99
N ARG A 389 -2.20 24.56 5.28
CA ARG A 389 -3.17 23.47 5.44
C ARG A 389 -3.30 22.65 4.15
N MET A 390 -3.35 23.30 3.00
CA MET A 390 -3.43 22.64 1.71
C MET A 390 -2.15 21.91 1.36
N THR A 391 -0.99 22.49 1.63
CA THR A 391 0.29 21.80 1.46
C THR A 391 0.32 20.55 2.33
N ASP A 392 -0.26 20.62 3.50
CA ASP A 392 -0.35 19.50 4.42
C ASP A 392 -1.26 18.38 3.92
N GLN A 393 -2.42 18.68 3.44
CA GLN A 393 -3.31 17.70 2.81
C GLN A 393 -2.66 17.07 1.56
N MET A 394 -2.11 17.89 0.66
CA MET A 394 -1.46 17.40 -0.55
C MET A 394 -0.26 16.50 -0.31
N ASN A 395 0.46 16.68 0.78
CA ASN A 395 1.58 15.79 1.10
C ASN A 395 1.12 14.41 1.58
N ALA A 396 -0.13 14.28 2.04
CA ALA A 396 -0.72 12.98 2.38
C ALA A 396 -1.09 12.18 1.11
N TYR A 397 -1.38 12.86 -0.01
CA TYR A 397 -1.74 12.20 -1.26
C TYR A 397 -0.58 11.40 -1.86
N PRO A 398 -0.85 10.26 -2.54
CA PRO A 398 0.17 9.53 -3.28
C PRO A 398 0.89 10.45 -4.28
N THR A 399 2.19 10.30 -4.40
CA THR A 399 2.99 11.10 -5.36
C THR A 399 2.61 10.81 -6.80
N ARG A 400 2.14 9.57 -7.05
CA ARG A 400 1.65 9.09 -8.33
C ARG A 400 0.53 8.07 -8.13
N LEU A 401 -0.46 8.05 -9.02
CA LEU A 401 -1.46 7.00 -9.12
C LEU A 401 -1.00 5.92 -10.10
N GLY A 402 -1.27 4.67 -9.74
CA GLY A 402 -1.20 3.52 -10.62
C GLY A 402 -2.59 3.12 -11.13
N MET A 403 -2.64 2.55 -12.33
CA MET A 403 -3.85 1.91 -12.88
C MET A 403 -3.56 0.44 -13.17
N TYR A 404 -4.44 -0.41 -12.71
CA TYR A 404 -4.26 -1.86 -12.74
C TYR A 404 -5.50 -2.53 -13.36
N THR A 405 -5.28 -3.53 -14.22
CA THR A 405 -6.35 -4.40 -14.74
C THR A 405 -6.71 -5.50 -13.74
N ASN A 406 -5.81 -5.80 -12.82
CA ASN A 406 -6.05 -6.69 -11.69
C ASN A 406 -5.28 -6.17 -10.47
N TYR A 407 -6.00 -5.75 -9.43
CA TYR A 407 -5.37 -5.19 -8.24
C TYR A 407 -4.81 -6.27 -7.30
N LYS A 408 -5.35 -7.49 -7.29
CA LYS A 408 -4.83 -8.59 -6.46
C LYS A 408 -3.42 -9.00 -6.86
N THR A 409 -3.15 -9.00 -8.17
CA THR A 409 -1.84 -9.34 -8.73
C THR A 409 -1.03 -8.11 -9.11
N LEU A 410 -1.57 -6.91 -8.89
CA LEU A 410 -1.00 -5.63 -9.30
C LEU A 410 -0.59 -5.60 -10.77
N THR A 411 -1.43 -6.22 -11.64
CA THR A 411 -1.19 -6.23 -13.08
C THR A 411 -1.53 -4.86 -13.66
N PRO A 412 -0.53 -4.08 -14.12
CA PRO A 412 -0.77 -2.72 -14.58
C PRO A 412 -1.45 -2.69 -15.95
N ILE A 413 -2.04 -1.54 -16.32
CA ILE A 413 -2.41 -1.26 -17.72
C ILE A 413 -1.15 -1.14 -18.57
N SER A 414 -1.28 -1.32 -19.90
CA SER A 414 -0.14 -1.31 -20.84
C SER A 414 0.73 -0.05 -20.75
N ASP A 415 0.10 1.11 -20.63
CA ASP A 415 0.82 2.40 -20.56
C ASP A 415 1.65 2.50 -19.27
N TYR A 416 1.13 2.03 -18.15
CA TYR A 416 1.82 2.05 -16.86
C TYR A 416 2.91 0.96 -16.77
N ALA A 417 2.67 -0.22 -17.35
CA ALA A 417 3.66 -1.30 -17.42
C ALA A 417 4.89 -0.90 -18.25
N TYR A 418 4.66 -0.30 -19.41
CA TYR A 418 5.74 0.21 -20.25
C TYR A 418 6.62 1.23 -19.52
N VAL A 419 5.99 2.10 -18.76
CA VAL A 419 6.65 3.07 -17.91
C VAL A 419 7.49 2.41 -16.82
N TYR A 420 6.96 1.37 -16.18
CA TYR A 420 7.62 0.66 -15.09
C TYR A 420 8.86 -0.11 -15.59
N GLU A 421 8.76 -0.77 -16.73
CA GLU A 421 9.87 -1.53 -17.31
C GLU A 421 11.01 -0.65 -17.85
N GLN A 422 10.70 0.50 -18.43
CA GLN A 422 11.68 1.42 -18.99
C GLN A 422 12.45 2.23 -17.92
N ASN A 423 11.95 2.31 -16.70
CA ASN A 423 12.51 3.20 -15.67
C ASN A 423 13.61 2.62 -14.79
N TYR A 424 14.04 1.42 -15.04
CA TYR A 424 15.22 0.89 -14.36
C TYR A 424 16.48 1.66 -14.79
N GLY A 425 16.66 2.87 -14.21
CA GLY A 425 17.92 3.60 -14.24
C GLY A 425 18.02 4.85 -15.10
N SER A 426 16.93 5.43 -15.63
CA SER A 426 17.01 6.67 -16.37
C SER A 426 15.86 7.65 -16.10
N SER A 427 16.16 8.95 -16.14
CA SER A 427 15.25 10.08 -15.96
C SER A 427 14.35 10.34 -17.19
N VAL A 428 13.67 9.33 -17.70
CA VAL A 428 12.77 9.51 -18.84
C VAL A 428 11.45 10.10 -18.38
N THR A 429 10.98 11.15 -19.07
CA THR A 429 9.62 11.67 -18.90
C THR A 429 8.64 10.63 -19.41
N LEU A 430 7.90 10.03 -18.51
CA LEU A 430 7.01 8.92 -18.82
C LEU A 430 5.73 9.44 -19.45
N ALA A 431 5.29 8.83 -20.54
CA ALA A 431 4.04 9.20 -21.22
C ALA A 431 2.84 9.08 -20.27
N TYR A 432 2.75 8.01 -19.50
CA TYR A 432 1.71 7.79 -18.50
C TYR A 432 1.62 8.93 -17.47
N ASN A 433 2.73 9.45 -17.02
CA ASN A 433 2.90 10.46 -15.97
C ASN A 433 2.23 10.08 -14.65
N GLY A 434 0.92 10.26 -14.46
CA GLY A 434 0.15 9.91 -13.25
C GLY A 434 0.58 10.64 -11.99
N LYS A 435 1.53 11.58 -12.05
CA LYS A 435 2.02 12.34 -10.90
C LYS A 435 1.01 13.39 -10.45
N ILE A 436 1.06 13.69 -9.16
CA ILE A 436 0.29 14.76 -8.55
C ILE A 436 0.65 16.10 -9.20
N ASN A 437 -0.35 16.79 -9.72
CA ASN A 437 -0.23 18.16 -10.22
C ASN A 437 -0.90 19.13 -9.25
N ARG A 438 -0.10 19.66 -8.33
CA ARG A 438 -0.59 20.53 -7.26
C ARG A 438 -1.16 21.85 -7.77
N SER A 439 -0.61 22.40 -8.84
CA SER A 439 -1.08 23.67 -9.41
C SER A 439 -2.42 23.55 -10.15
N ARG A 440 -2.81 22.34 -10.55
CA ARG A 440 -4.09 22.06 -11.20
C ARG A 440 -5.06 21.29 -10.31
N GLY A 441 -4.63 20.87 -9.11
CA GLY A 441 -5.41 20.07 -8.18
C GLY A 441 -5.89 18.74 -8.74
N CYS A 442 -5.04 18.06 -9.49
CA CYS A 442 -5.42 16.81 -10.13
C CYS A 442 -4.23 15.88 -10.38
N TYR A 443 -4.56 14.66 -10.72
CA TYR A 443 -3.66 13.72 -11.38
C TYR A 443 -3.99 13.65 -12.86
N VAL A 444 -3.00 13.57 -13.72
CA VAL A 444 -3.18 13.41 -15.17
C VAL A 444 -2.41 12.18 -15.62
N MET A 445 -3.11 11.23 -16.24
CA MET A 445 -2.56 9.97 -16.73
C MET A 445 -2.78 9.88 -18.25
N ASP A 446 -1.73 9.58 -19.00
CA ASP A 446 -1.83 9.21 -20.39
C ASP A 446 -2.12 7.70 -20.47
N ILE A 447 -3.28 7.36 -20.99
CA ILE A 447 -3.80 5.99 -21.06
C ILE A 447 -4.12 5.60 -22.51
N THR A 448 -3.34 6.10 -23.45
CA THR A 448 -3.59 5.96 -24.90
C THR A 448 -3.61 4.50 -25.34
N GLY A 449 -2.61 3.70 -24.91
CA GLY A 449 -2.51 2.29 -25.28
C GLY A 449 -3.63 1.44 -24.68
N TYR A 450 -3.94 1.67 -23.40
CA TYR A 450 -5.06 1.02 -22.73
C TYR A 450 -6.40 1.35 -23.40
N MET A 451 -6.64 2.63 -23.72
CA MET A 451 -7.87 3.06 -24.37
C MET A 451 -8.02 2.44 -25.76
N GLN A 452 -6.93 2.30 -26.51
CA GLN A 452 -6.98 1.61 -27.81
C GLN A 452 -7.34 0.13 -27.66
N GLN A 453 -6.77 -0.54 -26.67
CA GLN A 453 -7.09 -1.96 -26.40
C GLN A 453 -8.55 -2.12 -25.97
N LEU A 454 -9.04 -1.24 -25.10
CA LEU A 454 -10.42 -1.23 -24.64
C LEU A 454 -11.39 -1.00 -25.80
N TRP A 455 -11.10 -0.02 -26.67
CA TRP A 455 -11.91 0.27 -27.85
C TRP A 455 -11.94 -0.91 -28.83
N ASN A 456 -10.81 -1.53 -29.09
CA ASN A 456 -10.74 -2.71 -29.97
C ASN A 456 -11.57 -3.87 -29.41
N SER A 457 -11.48 -4.12 -28.10
CA SER A 457 -12.28 -5.15 -27.44
C SER A 457 -13.78 -4.87 -27.48
N TYR A 458 -14.18 -3.60 -27.34
CA TYR A 458 -15.57 -3.19 -27.53
C TYR A 458 -16.04 -3.45 -28.98
N MET A 459 -15.25 -3.09 -29.98
CA MET A 459 -15.58 -3.31 -31.40
C MET A 459 -15.69 -4.80 -31.74
N GLU A 460 -14.84 -5.66 -31.15
CA GLU A 460 -14.95 -7.11 -31.27
C GLU A 460 -16.28 -7.63 -30.65
N ALA A 461 -16.59 -7.23 -29.41
CA ALA A 461 -17.82 -7.64 -28.73
C ALA A 461 -19.08 -7.14 -29.48
N LYS A 462 -19.04 -5.95 -30.06
CA LYS A 462 -20.11 -5.42 -30.91
C LYS A 462 -20.27 -6.21 -32.21
N ALA A 463 -19.18 -6.60 -32.87
CA ALA A 463 -19.22 -7.44 -34.06
C ALA A 463 -19.86 -8.82 -33.76
N ASP A 464 -19.48 -9.44 -32.61
CA ASP A 464 -20.07 -10.69 -32.14
C ASP A 464 -21.57 -10.57 -31.85
N ALA A 465 -22.03 -9.39 -31.44
CA ALA A 465 -23.46 -9.06 -31.24
C ALA A 465 -24.21 -8.68 -32.52
N GLY A 466 -23.61 -8.90 -33.70
CA GLY A 466 -24.22 -8.56 -34.99
C GLY A 466 -24.27 -7.06 -35.29
N GLY A 467 -23.47 -6.25 -34.60
CA GLY A 467 -23.43 -4.80 -34.74
C GLY A 467 -24.42 -4.02 -33.88
N GLU A 468 -25.29 -4.71 -33.16
CA GLU A 468 -26.33 -4.11 -32.34
C GLU A 468 -25.85 -3.90 -30.89
N VAL A 469 -25.72 -2.64 -30.48
CA VAL A 469 -25.22 -2.27 -29.12
C VAL A 469 -26.08 -2.87 -28.00
N ALA A 470 -27.43 -2.99 -28.21
CA ALA A 470 -28.33 -3.56 -27.24
C ALA A 470 -28.07 -5.04 -26.92
N ASN A 471 -27.38 -5.76 -27.82
CA ASN A 471 -27.09 -7.18 -27.70
C ASN A 471 -25.65 -7.45 -27.23
N ILE A 472 -24.87 -6.42 -26.93
CA ILE A 472 -23.49 -6.57 -26.48
C ILE A 472 -23.45 -7.26 -25.11
N ASP A 473 -22.72 -8.36 -25.06
CA ASP A 473 -22.31 -8.97 -23.80
C ASP A 473 -21.11 -8.16 -23.23
N TRP A 474 -21.41 -7.33 -22.25
CA TRP A 474 -20.42 -6.41 -21.66
C TRP A 474 -19.29 -7.13 -20.91
N ASP A 475 -19.48 -8.39 -20.51
CA ASP A 475 -18.45 -9.19 -19.86
C ASP A 475 -17.35 -9.63 -20.85
N LYS A 476 -17.67 -9.60 -22.15
CA LYS A 476 -16.69 -9.85 -23.23
C LYS A 476 -15.80 -8.64 -23.55
N VAL A 477 -16.18 -7.44 -23.12
CA VAL A 477 -15.36 -6.25 -23.27
C VAL A 477 -14.21 -6.29 -22.25
N LYS A 478 -13.06 -6.78 -22.69
CA LYS A 478 -11.89 -7.02 -21.84
C LYS A 478 -11.38 -5.73 -21.22
N ASN A 479 -10.99 -5.82 -19.95
CA ASN A 479 -10.43 -4.71 -19.18
C ASN A 479 -11.35 -3.47 -19.13
N ARG A 480 -12.66 -3.64 -19.21
CA ARG A 480 -13.64 -2.57 -19.06
C ARG A 480 -13.57 -1.94 -17.66
N SER A 481 -13.21 -2.72 -16.64
CA SER A 481 -12.94 -2.24 -15.29
C SER A 481 -11.43 -2.17 -15.05
N VAL A 482 -11.00 -1.11 -14.36
CA VAL A 482 -9.64 -0.89 -13.90
C VAL A 482 -9.65 -0.41 -12.46
N TYR A 483 -8.55 -0.64 -11.75
CA TYR A 483 -8.36 -0.22 -10.37
C TYR A 483 -7.42 0.97 -10.33
N ILE A 484 -7.82 2.01 -9.61
CA ILE A 484 -7.03 3.23 -9.39
C ILE A 484 -6.55 3.20 -7.95
N GLY A 485 -5.25 3.15 -7.77
CA GLY A 485 -4.62 3.09 -6.45
C GLY A 485 -3.28 3.82 -6.43
N PRO A 486 -2.55 3.78 -5.31
CA PRO A 486 -1.19 4.27 -5.26
C PRO A 486 -0.28 3.50 -6.23
N GLU A 487 0.79 4.14 -6.72
CA GLU A 487 1.83 3.44 -7.46
C GLU A 487 2.53 2.37 -6.59
N ALA A 488 3.25 1.43 -7.23
CA ALA A 488 3.85 0.28 -6.56
C ALA A 488 4.71 0.64 -5.34
N TYR A 489 5.50 1.72 -5.41
CA TYR A 489 6.31 2.18 -4.27
C TYR A 489 5.47 2.78 -3.13
N SER A 490 4.34 3.40 -3.46
CA SER A 490 3.43 4.01 -2.48
C SER A 490 2.43 3.03 -1.86
N LEU A 491 2.39 1.78 -2.34
CA LEU A 491 1.54 0.73 -1.78
C LEU A 491 1.82 0.46 -0.30
N TYR A 492 3.06 0.64 0.11
CA TYR A 492 3.53 0.38 1.47
C TYR A 492 3.72 1.66 2.29
N THR A 493 3.17 2.78 1.84
CA THR A 493 3.22 4.06 2.57
C THR A 493 1.86 4.43 3.14
N THR A 494 1.84 5.36 4.07
CA THR A 494 0.60 5.90 4.68
C THR A 494 -0.15 6.87 3.78
N SER A 495 0.26 7.01 2.52
CA SER A 495 -0.38 7.93 1.59
C SER A 495 -1.84 7.59 1.35
N PHE A 496 -2.67 8.62 1.25
CA PHE A 496 -4.06 8.48 0.86
C PHE A 496 -4.56 9.74 0.16
N GLY A 497 -5.63 9.59 -0.63
CA GLY A 497 -6.30 10.71 -1.26
C GLY A 497 -7.79 10.43 -1.45
N VAL A 498 -8.58 11.49 -1.39
CA VAL A 498 -10.00 11.48 -1.74
C VAL A 498 -10.18 12.42 -2.92
N LEU A 499 -10.59 11.87 -4.06
CA LEU A 499 -10.67 12.56 -5.33
C LEU A 499 -12.10 12.54 -5.84
N GLN A 500 -12.41 13.42 -6.80
CA GLN A 500 -13.69 13.45 -7.49
C GLN A 500 -13.83 12.25 -8.42
N GLY A 501 -14.95 11.55 -8.31
CA GLY A 501 -15.37 10.53 -9.26
C GLY A 501 -16.39 11.08 -10.27
N MET A 502 -17.32 10.22 -10.67
CA MET A 502 -18.49 10.63 -11.47
C MET A 502 -19.71 10.70 -10.56
N PRO A 503 -20.64 11.63 -10.82
CA PRO A 503 -21.91 11.63 -10.12
C PRO A 503 -22.66 10.30 -10.32
N THR A 504 -23.21 9.76 -9.25
CA THR A 504 -24.02 8.51 -9.33
C THR A 504 -25.36 8.69 -10.04
N GLN A 505 -25.85 9.95 -10.08
CA GLN A 505 -27.05 10.33 -10.80
C GLN A 505 -26.76 11.51 -11.73
N ALA A 506 -27.24 11.45 -12.96
CA ALA A 506 -27.14 12.54 -13.90
C ALA A 506 -27.78 13.82 -13.33
N GLY A 507 -27.09 14.95 -13.40
CA GLY A 507 -27.59 16.24 -12.92
C GLY A 507 -27.37 16.55 -11.45
N THR A 508 -26.67 15.68 -10.70
CA THR A 508 -26.38 15.90 -9.28
C THR A 508 -24.98 16.48 -9.04
N ALA A 509 -24.19 16.70 -10.09
CA ALA A 509 -22.87 17.32 -9.94
C ALA A 509 -23.03 18.76 -9.42
N GLU A 510 -22.41 19.04 -8.27
CA GLU A 510 -22.30 20.40 -7.79
C GLU A 510 -21.43 21.24 -8.72
N PRO A 511 -21.66 22.55 -8.87
CA PRO A 511 -20.96 23.39 -9.86
C PRO A 511 -19.44 23.38 -9.78
N ASN A 512 -18.88 23.09 -8.61
CA ASN A 512 -17.44 23.10 -8.35
C ASN A 512 -16.79 21.72 -8.36
N ASN A 513 -17.56 20.63 -8.53
CA ASN A 513 -17.05 19.28 -8.52
C ASN A 513 -16.71 18.83 -9.95
N ALA A 514 -15.42 18.95 -10.31
CA ALA A 514 -14.95 18.49 -11.60
C ALA A 514 -14.98 16.96 -11.68
N PRO A 515 -15.83 16.36 -12.53
CA PRO A 515 -15.84 14.90 -12.68
C PRO A 515 -14.55 14.40 -13.32
N ILE A 516 -14.32 13.08 -13.27
CA ILE A 516 -13.23 12.44 -14.04
C ILE A 516 -13.35 12.88 -15.49
N ARG A 517 -12.25 13.38 -16.08
CA ARG A 517 -12.24 13.96 -17.42
C ARG A 517 -11.34 13.16 -18.34
N PHE A 518 -11.85 12.86 -19.53
CA PHE A 518 -11.12 12.23 -20.62
C PHE A 518 -10.93 13.23 -21.76
N SER A 519 -9.70 13.46 -22.16
CA SER A 519 -9.33 14.31 -23.31
C SER A 519 -8.68 13.42 -24.36
N MET A 520 -9.34 13.25 -25.51
CA MET A 520 -8.99 12.25 -26.51
C MET A 520 -8.76 12.88 -27.87
N ALA A 521 -7.55 12.74 -28.39
CA ALA A 521 -7.22 13.02 -29.78
C ALA A 521 -7.19 11.69 -30.56
N TYR A 522 -7.86 11.65 -31.69
CA TYR A 522 -8.04 10.43 -32.46
C TYR A 522 -8.02 10.68 -33.97
N ASN A 523 -7.85 9.60 -34.72
CA ASN A 523 -8.06 9.56 -36.17
C ASN A 523 -9.20 8.61 -36.49
N LEU A 524 -10.12 9.03 -37.34
CA LEU A 524 -11.14 8.18 -37.94
C LEU A 524 -10.51 7.34 -39.06
N ILE A 525 -10.77 6.04 -39.05
CA ILE A 525 -10.22 5.05 -39.98
C ILE A 525 -11.36 4.38 -40.74
N LYS A 526 -11.15 4.17 -42.07
CA LYS A 526 -12.09 3.47 -42.94
C LYS A 526 -12.04 1.94 -42.77
#